data_b49f6481d42d98af77204d0f92ad3129
#
_entry.id   b49f6481d42d98af77204d0f92ad3129
#
_cell.length_a   1.000
_cell.length_b   1.000
_cell.length_c   1.000
_cell.angle_alpha   90.00
_cell.angle_beta   90.00
_cell.angle_gamma   90.00
#
_symmetry.space_group_name_H-M   'P 1'
#
loop_
_entity.id
_entity.type
_entity.pdbx_description
1 polymer ?
#
loop_
_entity_poly.entity_id
_entity_poly.type
_entity_poly.pdbx_seq_one_letter_code
_entity_poly.pdbx_strand_id
1 'polypeptide(L)'
;PNIKPGILLCRPWFEELKSQDVFVKDSKNPEQYAVGSWWGGPGAFWDFTKPAAREAWKKYVTGSLVAVGTNSIWNDNCEYDSLLDKDVIVDFDGKGGTIAQLKPIMSTLMCKLSNDAVKEHDADMRPYSVCRSGSSGIQRYAQTWCGDNYTSWKSLKYNIPTITGMGLSGQPNEGADIGGFAGPAPEEELLVRWGQ
;
A
#
# COMPACT_ATOMS: atom_id res chain seq x y z
N PRO A 1 -8.26 9.47 2.75
CA PRO A 1 -6.99 9.99 2.21
C PRO A 1 -6.14 8.88 1.63
N ASN A 2 -5.33 9.21 0.60
CA ASN A 2 -4.38 8.33 -0.05
C ASN A 2 -3.02 8.43 0.66
N ILE A 3 -2.50 7.31 1.17
CA ILE A 3 -1.19 7.24 1.81
C ILE A 3 -0.31 6.18 1.14
N LYS A 4 0.99 6.37 1.20
CA LYS A 4 1.97 5.56 0.49
C LYS A 4 3.11 5.12 1.41
N PRO A 5 3.73 3.93 1.17
CA PRO A 5 4.79 3.39 2.04
C PRO A 5 6.15 4.03 1.84
N GLY A 6 6.24 5.09 1.08
CA GLY A 6 7.48 5.77 0.78
C GLY A 6 7.42 7.27 1.00
N ILE A 7 8.59 7.85 1.25
CA ILE A 7 8.77 9.28 1.43
C ILE A 7 9.89 9.79 0.53
N LEU A 8 9.65 10.91 -0.14
CA LEU A 8 10.70 11.59 -0.92
C LEU A 8 11.81 12.11 0.00
N LEU A 9 13.06 11.94 -0.42
CA LEU A 9 14.23 12.39 0.37
C LEU A 9 14.27 13.90 0.60
N CYS A 10 13.60 14.67 -0.26
CA CYS A 10 13.52 16.14 -0.14
C CYS A 10 12.45 16.64 0.86
N ARG A 11 11.69 15.76 1.51
CA ARG A 11 10.66 16.18 2.46
C ARG A 11 11.25 16.60 3.80
N PRO A 12 10.73 17.65 4.44
CA PRO A 12 11.29 18.19 5.70
C PRO A 12 11.40 17.15 6.83
N TRP A 13 10.42 16.23 6.93
CA TRP A 13 10.38 15.19 7.97
C TRP A 13 11.18 13.92 7.62
N PHE A 14 11.86 13.88 6.46
CA PHE A 14 12.65 12.72 6.05
C PHE A 14 13.80 12.42 7.04
N GLU A 15 14.56 13.44 7.47
CA GLU A 15 15.67 13.25 8.41
C GLU A 15 15.19 12.78 9.78
N GLU A 16 14.02 13.22 10.23
CA GLU A 16 13.40 12.71 11.47
C GLU A 16 13.10 11.21 11.37
N LEU A 17 12.46 10.79 10.29
CA LEU A 17 12.14 9.37 10.04
C LEU A 17 13.40 8.51 9.88
N LYS A 18 14.41 9.02 9.18
CA LYS A 18 15.71 8.37 9.03
C LYS A 18 16.38 8.13 10.38
N SER A 19 16.33 9.10 11.29
CA SER A 19 16.89 8.96 12.64
C SER A 19 16.18 7.93 13.50
N GLN A 20 14.92 7.62 13.18
CA GLN A 20 14.13 6.56 13.83
C GLN A 20 14.37 5.18 13.24
N ASP A 21 15.21 5.07 12.20
CA ASP A 21 15.58 3.81 11.54
C ASP A 21 14.38 2.97 11.07
N VAL A 22 13.43 3.63 10.39
CA VAL A 22 12.15 3.03 9.97
C VAL A 22 12.14 2.49 8.53
N PHE A 23 13.23 2.68 7.79
CA PHE A 23 13.30 2.32 6.37
C PHE A 23 14.00 0.99 6.11
N VAL A 24 13.62 0.35 5.00
CA VAL A 24 14.35 -0.81 4.46
C VAL A 24 15.79 -0.42 4.13
N LYS A 25 16.72 -1.38 4.24
CA LYS A 25 18.17 -1.13 4.12
C LYS A 25 18.72 -1.51 2.75
N ASP A 26 19.73 -0.77 2.33
CA ASP A 26 20.48 -1.08 1.13
C ASP A 26 21.20 -2.43 1.25
N SER A 27 21.17 -3.24 0.20
CA SER A 27 21.74 -4.60 0.21
C SER A 27 23.28 -4.60 0.27
N LYS A 28 23.92 -3.56 -0.29
CA LYS A 28 25.38 -3.42 -0.38
C LYS A 28 25.95 -2.62 0.78
N ASN A 29 25.15 -1.76 1.37
CA ASN A 29 25.52 -0.95 2.52
C ASN A 29 24.39 -0.93 3.57
N PRO A 30 24.29 -1.94 4.43
CA PRO A 30 23.19 -2.11 5.40
C PRO A 30 23.04 -0.98 6.42
N GLU A 31 24.06 -0.15 6.58
CA GLU A 31 23.99 1.07 7.42
C GLU A 31 23.16 2.19 6.77
N GLN A 32 22.91 2.08 5.47
CA GLN A 32 22.12 3.04 4.71
C GLN A 32 20.73 2.49 4.39
N TYR A 33 19.77 3.38 4.20
CA TYR A 33 18.46 3.02 3.66
C TYR A 33 18.52 2.81 2.14
N ALA A 34 17.69 1.90 1.64
CA ALA A 34 17.54 1.69 0.20
C ALA A 34 16.76 2.84 -0.42
N VAL A 35 17.15 3.24 -1.63
CA VAL A 35 16.52 4.32 -2.38
C VAL A 35 15.81 3.74 -3.60
N GLY A 36 14.54 4.06 -3.74
CA GLY A 36 13.74 3.80 -4.94
C GLY A 36 13.27 5.10 -5.60
N SER A 37 12.44 4.97 -6.62
CA SER A 37 11.93 6.10 -7.41
C SER A 37 10.46 6.35 -7.13
N TRP A 38 10.08 7.60 -6.97
CA TRP A 38 8.70 8.08 -6.96
C TRP A 38 8.51 9.11 -8.06
N TRP A 39 7.26 9.48 -8.36
CA TRP A 39 6.95 10.52 -9.38
C TRP A 39 7.65 11.86 -9.12
N GLY A 40 7.87 12.19 -7.84
CA GLY A 40 8.53 13.45 -7.43
C GLY A 40 10.03 13.33 -7.19
N GLY A 41 10.66 12.18 -7.47
CA GLY A 41 12.10 11.97 -7.28
C GLY A 41 12.45 10.75 -6.42
N PRO A 42 13.69 10.68 -5.93
CA PRO A 42 14.16 9.57 -5.10
C PRO A 42 13.45 9.55 -3.74
N GLY A 43 13.18 8.35 -3.23
CA GLY A 43 12.54 8.16 -1.94
C GLY A 43 12.98 6.91 -1.21
N ALA A 44 12.77 6.91 0.09
CA ALA A 44 12.96 5.75 0.97
C ALA A 44 11.62 5.08 1.27
N PHE A 45 11.65 3.81 1.66
CA PHE A 45 10.46 2.99 1.88
C PHE A 45 10.42 2.45 3.30
N TRP A 46 9.25 2.49 3.92
CA TRP A 46 9.02 1.97 5.27
C TRP A 46 9.25 0.45 5.32
N ASP A 47 9.90 0.00 6.39
CA ASP A 47 10.02 -1.41 6.71
C ASP A 47 8.92 -1.81 7.70
N PHE A 48 7.76 -2.19 7.21
CA PHE A 48 6.64 -2.63 8.07
C PHE A 48 6.91 -3.94 8.80
N THR A 49 8.01 -4.62 8.50
CA THR A 49 8.43 -5.83 9.25
C THR A 49 9.16 -5.48 10.55
N LYS A 50 9.60 -4.21 10.71
CA LYS A 50 10.34 -3.71 11.85
C LYS A 50 9.40 -3.15 12.94
N PRO A 51 9.51 -3.58 14.21
CA PRO A 51 8.65 -3.07 15.28
C PRO A 51 8.65 -1.56 15.42
N ALA A 52 9.84 -0.93 15.43
CA ALA A 52 9.95 0.54 15.55
C ALA A 52 9.25 1.28 14.40
N ALA A 53 9.36 0.76 13.17
CA ALA A 53 8.69 1.34 12.01
C ALA A 53 7.17 1.22 12.12
N ARG A 54 6.66 0.10 12.64
CA ARG A 54 5.21 -0.08 12.88
C ARG A 54 4.66 0.94 13.87
N GLU A 55 5.35 1.15 14.99
CA GLU A 55 4.92 2.14 15.99
C GLU A 55 4.98 3.57 15.45
N ALA A 56 6.05 3.92 14.75
CA ALA A 56 6.16 5.22 14.10
C ALA A 56 5.05 5.43 13.05
N TRP A 57 4.76 4.44 12.21
CA TRP A 57 3.68 4.52 11.23
C TRP A 57 2.32 4.80 11.88
N LYS A 58 1.95 4.02 12.92
CA LYS A 58 0.69 4.24 13.64
C LYS A 58 0.62 5.64 14.23
N LYS A 59 1.71 6.13 14.85
CA LYS A 59 1.79 7.47 15.40
C LYS A 59 1.50 8.55 14.34
N TYR A 60 2.12 8.45 13.15
CA TYR A 60 1.91 9.41 12.08
C TYR A 60 0.52 9.31 11.47
N VAL A 61 0.00 8.11 11.25
CA VAL A 61 -1.38 7.89 10.76
C VAL A 61 -2.39 8.47 11.76
N THR A 62 -2.23 8.17 13.04
CA THR A 62 -3.10 8.72 14.08
C THR A 62 -3.05 10.25 14.11
N GLY A 63 -1.87 10.83 14.20
CA GLY A 63 -1.72 12.28 14.35
C GLY A 63 -2.14 13.09 13.13
N SER A 64 -1.93 12.54 11.92
CA SER A 64 -2.20 13.27 10.68
C SER A 64 -3.61 13.03 10.12
N LEU A 65 -4.24 11.90 10.42
CA LEU A 65 -5.48 11.48 9.79
C LEU A 65 -6.58 11.18 10.81
N VAL A 66 -6.31 10.26 11.75
CA VAL A 66 -7.35 9.75 12.64
C VAL A 66 -7.78 10.84 13.64
N ALA A 67 -6.84 11.57 14.21
CA ALA A 67 -7.12 12.66 15.16
C ALA A 67 -7.94 13.82 14.55
N VAL A 68 -7.99 13.93 13.22
CA VAL A 68 -8.84 14.91 12.53
C VAL A 68 -10.16 14.31 12.01
N GLY A 69 -10.51 13.10 12.47
CA GLY A 69 -11.81 12.46 12.20
C GLY A 69 -11.83 11.48 11.02
N THR A 70 -10.67 11.07 10.47
CA THR A 70 -10.62 10.11 9.37
C THR A 70 -10.52 8.68 9.90
N ASN A 71 -11.44 7.82 9.48
CA ASN A 71 -11.38 6.36 9.72
C ASN A 71 -11.25 5.55 8.42
N SER A 72 -11.21 6.22 7.28
CA SER A 72 -11.16 5.61 5.94
C SER A 72 -9.81 5.93 5.29
N ILE A 73 -8.99 4.91 5.07
CA ILE A 73 -7.61 5.07 4.64
C ILE A 73 -7.36 4.26 3.37
N TRP A 74 -6.87 4.93 2.34
CA TRP A 74 -6.45 4.34 1.08
C TRP A 74 -4.94 4.09 1.10
N ASN A 75 -4.55 2.83 1.27
CA ASN A 75 -3.16 2.37 1.26
C ASN A 75 -2.76 2.06 -0.19
N ASP A 76 -1.97 2.93 -0.77
CA ASP A 76 -1.65 2.91 -2.20
C ASP A 76 -0.15 2.70 -2.44
N ASN A 77 0.21 2.20 -3.63
CA ASN A 77 1.60 1.95 -4.06
C ASN A 77 2.43 1.10 -3.08
N CYS A 78 1.77 0.14 -2.43
CA CYS A 78 2.37 -0.73 -1.43
C CYS A 78 3.03 -2.00 -2.03
N GLU A 79 3.23 -2.02 -3.34
CA GLU A 79 3.90 -3.10 -4.08
C GLU A 79 5.43 -3.06 -3.96
N TYR A 80 6.01 -1.93 -3.57
CA TYR A 80 7.47 -1.73 -3.50
C TYR A 80 8.18 -1.92 -4.85
N ASP A 81 7.47 -1.70 -5.96
CA ASP A 81 7.98 -1.94 -7.31
C ASP A 81 9.12 -1.01 -7.71
N SER A 82 9.18 0.17 -7.10
CA SER A 82 10.27 1.13 -7.31
C SER A 82 11.61 0.73 -6.68
N LEU A 83 11.62 -0.29 -5.81
CA LEU A 83 12.84 -0.92 -5.31
C LEU A 83 13.27 -2.01 -6.29
N LEU A 84 14.17 -1.66 -7.21
CA LEU A 84 14.62 -2.56 -8.27
C LEU A 84 15.53 -3.66 -7.74
N ASP A 85 16.34 -3.36 -6.72
CA ASP A 85 17.17 -4.35 -6.04
C ASP A 85 16.28 -5.27 -5.18
N LYS A 86 16.29 -6.56 -5.49
CA LYS A 86 15.50 -7.57 -4.79
C LYS A 86 16.13 -8.05 -3.49
N ASP A 87 17.41 -7.74 -3.29
CA ASP A 87 18.17 -8.10 -2.09
C ASP A 87 18.14 -7.02 -1.01
N VAL A 88 17.40 -5.91 -1.24
CA VAL A 88 17.11 -4.89 -0.21
C VAL A 88 16.69 -5.57 1.08
N ILE A 89 17.33 -5.17 2.18
CA ILE A 89 17.21 -5.84 3.47
C ILE A 89 16.00 -5.31 4.25
N VAL A 90 15.27 -6.22 4.87
CA VAL A 90 14.17 -5.95 5.80
C VAL A 90 14.43 -6.62 7.14
N ASP A 91 13.91 -6.05 8.22
CA ASP A 91 14.18 -6.50 9.59
C ASP A 91 13.56 -7.87 9.93
N PHE A 92 12.34 -8.09 9.50
CA PHE A 92 11.56 -9.30 9.76
C PHE A 92 11.53 -9.72 11.24
N ASP A 93 11.16 -8.77 12.12
CA ASP A 93 11.14 -8.97 13.58
C ASP A 93 12.50 -9.47 14.12
N GLY A 94 13.59 -8.88 13.62
CA GLY A 94 14.97 -9.20 14.00
C GLY A 94 15.54 -10.47 13.38
N LYS A 95 14.78 -11.19 12.54
CA LYS A 95 15.26 -12.41 11.88
C LYS A 95 16.08 -12.13 10.62
N GLY A 96 15.89 -10.95 10.06
CA GLY A 96 16.44 -10.57 8.77
C GLY A 96 15.73 -11.24 7.58
N GLY A 97 15.74 -10.56 6.46
CA GLY A 97 15.16 -11.05 5.21
C GLY A 97 15.40 -10.09 4.07
N THR A 98 14.86 -10.38 2.90
CA THR A 98 14.94 -9.50 1.74
C THR A 98 13.56 -9.05 1.30
N ILE A 99 13.53 -7.91 0.55
CA ILE A 99 12.27 -7.43 -0.04
C ILE A 99 11.69 -8.48 -1.01
N ALA A 100 12.52 -9.27 -1.70
CA ALA A 100 12.05 -10.36 -2.56
C ALA A 100 11.20 -11.39 -1.81
N GLN A 101 11.57 -11.70 -0.58
CA GLN A 101 10.87 -12.68 0.26
C GLN A 101 9.62 -12.11 0.90
N LEU A 102 9.66 -10.85 1.36
CA LEU A 102 8.63 -10.26 2.23
C LEU A 102 7.72 -9.24 1.55
N LYS A 103 8.02 -8.86 0.30
CA LYS A 103 7.20 -7.95 -0.50
C LYS A 103 5.70 -8.32 -0.49
N PRO A 104 5.29 -9.61 -0.62
CA PRO A 104 3.87 -9.98 -0.66
C PRO A 104 3.09 -9.65 0.62
N ILE A 105 3.76 -9.50 1.76
CA ILE A 105 3.09 -9.20 3.04
C ILE A 105 3.11 -7.71 3.40
N MET A 106 3.89 -6.89 2.70
CA MET A 106 4.05 -5.46 3.04
C MET A 106 2.72 -4.69 2.98
N SER A 107 1.90 -4.95 1.96
CA SER A 107 0.57 -4.37 1.82
C SER A 107 -0.35 -4.77 2.98
N THR A 108 -0.34 -6.04 3.36
CA THR A 108 -1.14 -6.56 4.48
C THR A 108 -0.71 -5.92 5.80
N LEU A 109 0.60 -5.79 6.05
CA LEU A 109 1.12 -5.11 7.24
C LEU A 109 0.73 -3.63 7.26
N MET A 110 0.89 -2.92 6.14
CA MET A 110 0.50 -1.52 6.04
C MET A 110 -0.99 -1.31 6.35
N CYS A 111 -1.87 -2.13 5.78
CA CYS A 111 -3.31 -2.06 6.04
C CYS A 111 -3.67 -2.41 7.48
N LYS A 112 -3.03 -3.44 8.03
CA LYS A 112 -3.21 -3.79 9.45
C LYS A 112 -2.87 -2.60 10.35
N LEU A 113 -1.73 -1.96 10.13
CA LEU A 113 -1.27 -0.82 10.92
C LEU A 113 -2.19 0.40 10.78
N SER A 114 -2.73 0.63 9.58
CA SER A 114 -3.72 1.68 9.35
C SER A 114 -5.01 1.42 10.13
N ASN A 115 -5.47 0.17 10.18
CA ASN A 115 -6.63 -0.23 10.98
C ASN A 115 -6.35 -0.18 12.48
N ASP A 116 -5.18 -0.65 12.91
CA ASP A 116 -4.77 -0.60 14.32
C ASP A 116 -4.71 0.85 14.81
N ALA A 117 -4.18 1.78 14.02
CA ALA A 117 -4.14 3.21 14.35
C ALA A 117 -5.54 3.79 14.62
N VAL A 118 -6.55 3.41 13.82
CA VAL A 118 -7.94 3.83 14.02
C VAL A 118 -8.49 3.24 15.33
N LYS A 119 -8.34 1.94 15.54
CA LYS A 119 -8.92 1.24 16.72
C LYS A 119 -8.23 1.59 18.04
N GLU A 120 -6.92 1.85 18.00
CA GLU A 120 -6.17 2.27 19.17
C GLU A 120 -6.52 3.71 19.58
N HIS A 121 -6.90 4.56 18.60
CA HIS A 121 -7.37 5.91 18.87
C HIS A 121 -8.78 5.93 19.45
N ASP A 122 -9.68 5.13 18.86
CA ASP A 122 -11.07 4.99 19.30
C ASP A 122 -11.55 3.56 19.01
N ALA A 123 -11.78 2.77 20.06
CA ALA A 123 -12.20 1.37 19.96
C ALA A 123 -13.58 1.20 19.30
N ASP A 124 -14.45 2.20 19.39
CA ASP A 124 -15.79 2.20 18.81
C ASP A 124 -15.77 2.63 17.34
N MET A 125 -14.68 3.25 16.89
CA MET A 125 -14.52 3.67 15.50
C MET A 125 -14.27 2.45 14.61
N ARG A 126 -15.07 2.29 13.54
CA ARG A 126 -14.91 1.21 12.57
C ARG A 126 -13.93 1.64 11.47
N PRO A 127 -12.74 1.02 11.36
CA PRO A 127 -11.82 1.33 10.29
C PRO A 127 -12.33 0.82 8.94
N TYR A 128 -12.06 1.59 7.88
CA TYR A 128 -12.27 1.16 6.51
C TYR A 128 -10.99 1.43 5.70
N SER A 129 -10.41 0.38 5.13
CA SER A 129 -9.20 0.49 4.33
C SER A 129 -9.40 -0.05 2.93
N VAL A 130 -8.79 0.64 1.98
CA VAL A 130 -8.64 0.20 0.59
C VAL A 130 -7.15 0.01 0.32
N CYS A 131 -6.79 -1.04 -0.41
CA CYS A 131 -5.40 -1.34 -0.76
C CYS A 131 -5.27 -1.77 -2.21
N ARG A 132 -4.25 -1.25 -2.90
CA ARG A 132 -4.03 -1.59 -4.32
C ARG A 132 -3.51 -2.99 -4.53
N SER A 133 -2.83 -3.57 -3.57
CA SER A 133 -2.29 -4.92 -3.67
C SER A 133 -2.53 -5.70 -2.39
N GLY A 134 -2.49 -7.01 -2.50
CA GLY A 134 -2.64 -7.87 -1.35
C GLY A 134 -2.42 -9.33 -1.70
N SER A 135 -2.21 -10.11 -0.67
CA SER A 135 -2.18 -11.58 -0.72
C SER A 135 -3.29 -12.14 0.17
N SER A 136 -3.44 -13.45 0.21
CA SER A 136 -4.37 -14.12 1.12
C SER A 136 -4.17 -13.64 2.56
N GLY A 137 -5.24 -13.16 3.18
CA GLY A 137 -5.22 -12.56 4.51
C GLY A 137 -5.49 -11.04 4.52
N ILE A 138 -5.29 -10.34 3.39
CA ILE A 138 -5.55 -8.89 3.29
C ILE A 138 -7.02 -8.55 3.56
N GLN A 139 -7.95 -9.43 3.19
CA GLN A 139 -9.39 -9.26 3.40
C GLN A 139 -9.79 -9.02 4.86
N ARG A 140 -8.91 -9.32 5.81
CA ARG A 140 -9.11 -9.01 7.23
C ARG A 140 -9.00 -7.52 7.54
N TYR A 141 -8.33 -6.77 6.68
CA TYR A 141 -7.94 -5.39 6.94
C TYR A 141 -8.40 -4.41 5.87
N ALA A 142 -8.52 -4.86 4.62
CA ALA A 142 -8.83 -3.98 3.49
C ALA A 142 -9.65 -4.68 2.41
N GLN A 143 -10.40 -3.89 1.65
CA GLN A 143 -10.79 -4.26 0.31
C GLN A 143 -9.66 -3.95 -0.68
N THR A 144 -9.66 -4.63 -1.82
CA THR A 144 -8.70 -4.40 -2.89
C THR A 144 -9.39 -3.88 -4.16
N TRP A 145 -8.59 -3.42 -5.13
CA TRP A 145 -9.09 -3.10 -6.47
C TRP A 145 -8.05 -3.49 -7.53
N CYS A 146 -8.48 -3.56 -8.78
CA CYS A 146 -7.66 -4.03 -9.90
C CYS A 146 -6.53 -3.06 -10.34
N GLY A 147 -6.27 -2.00 -9.60
CA GLY A 147 -5.22 -1.02 -9.90
C GLY A 147 -5.54 -0.13 -11.10
N ASP A 148 -4.51 0.38 -11.74
CA ASP A 148 -4.55 1.40 -12.78
C ASP A 148 -4.91 0.81 -14.17
N ASN A 149 -6.12 0.28 -14.31
CA ASN A 149 -6.56 -0.35 -15.56
C ASN A 149 -6.62 0.68 -16.70
N TYR A 150 -6.18 0.28 -17.89
CA TYR A 150 -6.33 1.10 -19.09
C TYR A 150 -7.78 1.11 -19.57
N THR A 151 -8.29 2.26 -19.99
CA THR A 151 -9.64 2.42 -20.55
C THR A 151 -9.76 1.64 -21.86
N SER A 152 -10.31 0.44 -21.81
CA SER A 152 -10.52 -0.43 -22.98
C SER A 152 -11.46 -1.59 -22.70
N TRP A 153 -12.10 -2.09 -23.75
CA TRP A 153 -12.87 -3.32 -23.72
C TRP A 153 -12.05 -4.53 -23.27
N LYS A 154 -10.76 -4.53 -23.57
CA LYS A 154 -9.83 -5.57 -23.12
C LYS A 154 -9.71 -5.58 -21.60
N SER A 155 -9.55 -4.43 -20.97
CA SER A 155 -9.45 -4.31 -19.51
C SER A 155 -10.77 -4.76 -18.84
N LEU A 156 -11.92 -4.31 -19.35
CA LEU A 156 -13.22 -4.75 -18.84
C LEU A 156 -13.33 -6.27 -18.90
N LYS A 157 -12.97 -6.88 -20.04
CA LYS A 157 -13.01 -8.34 -20.22
C LYS A 157 -12.15 -9.08 -19.19
N TYR A 158 -10.97 -8.54 -18.83
CA TYR A 158 -10.08 -9.16 -17.84
C TYR A 158 -10.51 -8.90 -16.40
N ASN A 159 -11.11 -7.76 -16.12
CA ASN A 159 -11.57 -7.45 -14.75
C ASN A 159 -12.66 -8.41 -14.27
N ILE A 160 -13.57 -8.85 -15.14
CA ILE A 160 -14.64 -9.77 -14.77
C ILE A 160 -14.09 -11.06 -14.14
N PRO A 161 -13.24 -11.86 -14.82
CA PRO A 161 -12.69 -13.08 -14.22
C PRO A 161 -11.71 -12.79 -13.08
N THR A 162 -11.01 -11.64 -13.09
CA THR A 162 -10.12 -11.24 -11.99
C THR A 162 -10.91 -11.02 -10.71
N ILE A 163 -11.94 -10.19 -10.74
CA ILE A 163 -12.79 -9.90 -9.58
C ILE A 163 -13.49 -11.16 -9.07
N THR A 164 -14.03 -11.96 -10.00
CA THR A 164 -14.65 -13.24 -9.66
C THR A 164 -13.65 -14.20 -9.01
N GLY A 165 -12.44 -14.31 -9.57
CA GLY A 165 -11.37 -15.15 -9.05
C GLY A 165 -10.86 -14.70 -7.68
N MET A 166 -10.77 -13.39 -7.44
CA MET A 166 -10.45 -12.83 -6.13
C MET A 166 -11.51 -13.22 -5.08
N GLY A 167 -12.80 -13.10 -5.44
CA GLY A 167 -13.90 -13.54 -4.57
C GLY A 167 -13.83 -15.02 -4.22
N LEU A 168 -13.56 -15.90 -5.20
CA LEU A 168 -13.36 -17.33 -4.98
C LEU A 168 -12.11 -17.64 -4.14
N SER A 169 -11.12 -16.75 -4.16
CA SER A 169 -9.90 -16.87 -3.37
C SER A 169 -10.02 -16.29 -1.95
N GLY A 170 -11.23 -15.90 -1.53
CA GLY A 170 -11.52 -15.37 -0.21
C GLY A 170 -11.27 -13.86 -0.06
N GLN A 171 -11.14 -13.12 -1.15
CA GLN A 171 -11.06 -11.66 -1.20
C GLN A 171 -12.33 -11.10 -1.86
N PRO A 172 -13.48 -11.09 -1.17
CA PRO A 172 -14.78 -10.82 -1.79
C PRO A 172 -15.03 -9.33 -2.06
N ASN A 173 -14.31 -8.44 -1.39
CA ASN A 173 -14.42 -7.00 -1.60
C ASN A 173 -13.33 -6.55 -2.57
N GLU A 174 -13.63 -6.71 -3.83
CA GLU A 174 -12.75 -6.37 -4.95
C GLU A 174 -13.52 -5.52 -5.96
N GLY A 175 -12.82 -4.62 -6.64
CA GLY A 175 -13.42 -3.76 -7.67
C GLY A 175 -12.42 -3.36 -8.75
N ALA A 176 -12.87 -2.54 -9.67
CA ALA A 176 -12.02 -1.90 -10.67
C ALA A 176 -12.46 -0.44 -10.84
N ASP A 177 -11.57 0.40 -11.33
CA ASP A 177 -11.93 1.76 -11.70
C ASP A 177 -12.92 1.72 -12.87
N ILE A 178 -14.16 2.14 -12.62
CA ILE A 178 -15.25 2.08 -13.60
C ILE A 178 -14.92 3.03 -14.77
N GLY A 179 -14.85 2.46 -15.97
CA GLY A 179 -14.47 3.17 -17.18
C GLY A 179 -12.96 3.17 -17.45
N GLY A 180 -12.15 2.66 -16.50
CA GLY A 180 -10.69 2.65 -16.57
C GLY A 180 -10.04 3.85 -15.88
N PHE A 181 -8.76 3.69 -15.50
CA PHE A 181 -7.95 4.72 -14.84
C PHE A 181 -7.04 5.46 -15.84
N ALA A 182 -6.34 4.71 -16.68
CA ALA A 182 -5.34 5.25 -17.60
C ALA A 182 -5.83 5.24 -19.06
N GLY A 183 -5.32 6.16 -19.87
CA GLY A 183 -5.67 6.27 -21.28
C GLY A 183 -6.77 7.31 -21.58
N PRO A 184 -7.51 7.15 -22.69
CA PRO A 184 -8.55 8.11 -23.07
C PRO A 184 -9.77 8.00 -22.15
N ALA A 185 -10.64 9.01 -22.20
CA ALA A 185 -11.97 8.89 -21.60
C ALA A 185 -12.72 7.69 -22.23
N PRO A 186 -13.47 6.92 -21.44
CA PRO A 186 -14.24 5.81 -21.98
C PRO A 186 -15.34 6.31 -22.94
N GLU A 187 -15.59 5.55 -23.99
CA GLU A 187 -16.81 5.74 -24.80
C GLU A 187 -18.05 5.37 -23.98
N GLU A 188 -19.20 5.91 -24.35
CA GLU A 188 -20.45 5.78 -23.60
C GLU A 188 -20.83 4.30 -23.34
N GLU A 189 -20.76 3.45 -24.36
CA GLU A 189 -21.11 2.04 -24.21
C GLU A 189 -20.14 1.31 -23.27
N LEU A 190 -18.83 1.56 -23.38
CA LEU A 190 -17.84 0.97 -22.50
C LEU A 190 -18.09 1.36 -21.04
N LEU A 191 -18.39 2.63 -20.77
CA LEU A 191 -18.69 3.12 -19.42
C LEU A 191 -19.94 2.44 -18.85
N VAL A 192 -21.02 2.36 -19.64
CA VAL A 192 -22.26 1.71 -19.23
C VAL A 192 -22.04 0.22 -18.93
N ARG A 193 -21.30 -0.49 -19.79
CA ARG A 193 -21.00 -1.92 -19.58
C ARG A 193 -20.09 -2.15 -18.36
N TRP A 194 -19.21 -1.22 -18.08
CA TRP A 194 -18.34 -1.34 -16.90
C TRP A 194 -19.11 -1.13 -15.59
N GLY A 195 -20.16 -0.29 -15.62
CA GLY A 195 -21.04 -0.04 -14.48
C GLY A 195 -22.10 -1.13 -14.21
N GLN A 196 -22.26 -2.10 -15.11
CA GLN A 196 -23.21 -3.23 -14.96
C GLN A 196 -22.63 -4.37 -14.13
#